data_9d4f27f8fb30adc867035fa557d786ef
#
_entry.id   9d4f27f8fb30adc867035fa557d786ef
#
_cell.length_a   1.000
_cell.length_b   1.000
_cell.length_c   1.000
_cell.angle_alpha   90.00
_cell.angle_beta   90.00
_cell.angle_gamma   90.00
#
_symmetry.space_group_name_H-M   'P 1'
#
loop_
_entity.id
_entity.type
_entity.pdbx_description
1 polymer ?
#
loop_
_entity_poly.entity_id
_entity_poly.type
_entity_poly.pdbx_seq_one_letter_code
_entity_poly.pdbx_strand_id
1 'polypeptide(L)'
;MLTMHHFRNAAFIEDNGKATNSQNYRYRLTDEMLKLIQSLGTDCWETKLASFKTNHETLIQLYASKRVKRKMPVKINGEDFTFSPGAHNQLQKAIIEEFAPRFAPNSECLYVGDTIEKDLVKNEDKLRELGFTITLHDKMPDVVLYLEEKNWLYFIESVTSVGPMEPKRIKEIEEMTTGVTAGKIYVTAFLDFKTFKKFSEMLAWETEVWIADIPDHMIHLDGDKFLGPRNNSNI
;
A
#
# COMPACT_ATOMS: atom_id res chain seq x y z
N MET A 1 7.66 5.99 -16.11
CA MET A 1 8.47 4.81 -16.47
C MET A 1 7.68 3.48 -16.45
N LEU A 2 6.67 3.32 -15.63
CA LEU A 2 5.84 2.11 -15.56
C LEU A 2 5.07 1.80 -16.86
N THR A 3 4.57 2.81 -17.56
CA THR A 3 3.75 2.66 -18.77
C THR A 3 4.47 1.97 -19.92
N MET A 4 5.74 2.32 -20.18
CA MET A 4 6.51 1.74 -21.28
C MET A 4 6.83 0.26 -21.04
N HIS A 5 6.98 -0.15 -19.79
CA HIS A 5 7.18 -1.56 -19.44
C HIS A 5 5.96 -2.42 -19.81
N HIS A 6 4.76 -1.92 -19.59
CA HIS A 6 3.53 -2.62 -19.99
C HIS A 6 3.40 -2.76 -21.50
N PHE A 7 3.71 -1.71 -22.25
CA PHE A 7 3.70 -1.77 -23.72
C PHE A 7 4.74 -2.75 -24.28
N ARG A 8 5.93 -2.82 -23.68
CA ARG A 8 6.93 -3.82 -24.05
C ARG A 8 6.46 -5.24 -23.76
N ASN A 9 5.85 -5.46 -22.60
CA ASN A 9 5.33 -6.76 -22.20
C ASN A 9 4.15 -7.23 -23.07
N ALA A 10 3.37 -6.29 -23.61
CA ALA A 10 2.29 -6.56 -24.55
C ALA A 10 2.77 -6.69 -26.01
N ALA A 11 4.07 -6.69 -26.25
CA ALA A 11 4.69 -6.72 -27.58
C ALA A 11 4.32 -5.55 -28.50
N PHE A 12 3.86 -4.41 -27.92
CA PHE A 12 3.59 -3.19 -28.68
C PHE A 12 4.87 -2.48 -29.09
N ILE A 13 5.84 -2.49 -28.18
CA ILE A 13 7.14 -1.87 -28.36
C ILE A 13 8.27 -2.83 -27.98
N GLU A 14 9.42 -2.60 -28.55
CA GLU A 14 10.68 -3.23 -28.17
C GLU A 14 11.72 -2.18 -27.84
N ASP A 15 12.76 -2.55 -27.10
CA ASP A 15 13.89 -1.70 -26.82
C ASP A 15 15.12 -2.09 -27.65
N ASN A 16 16.14 -1.27 -27.63
CA ASN A 16 17.37 -1.50 -28.35
C ASN A 16 18.41 -2.35 -27.60
N GLY A 17 18.01 -3.05 -26.55
CA GLY A 17 18.86 -3.95 -25.76
C GLY A 17 19.92 -3.28 -24.89
N LYS A 18 19.93 -1.92 -24.80
CA LYS A 18 20.85 -1.19 -23.93
C LYS A 18 20.33 -1.15 -22.49
N ALA A 19 21.20 -0.86 -21.55
CA ALA A 19 20.80 -0.68 -20.14
C ALA A 19 19.80 0.46 -20.00
N THR A 20 18.80 0.29 -19.14
CA THR A 20 17.66 1.21 -18.97
C THR A 20 18.07 2.62 -18.49
N ASN A 21 19.24 2.75 -17.86
CA ASN A 21 19.84 4.01 -17.44
C ASN A 21 20.79 4.64 -18.51
N SER A 22 20.94 4.01 -19.67
CA SER A 22 21.75 4.53 -20.77
C SER A 22 21.06 5.73 -21.42
N GLN A 23 21.80 6.80 -21.68
CA GLN A 23 21.33 7.96 -22.47
C GLN A 23 20.89 7.56 -23.89
N ASN A 24 21.36 6.44 -24.39
CA ASN A 24 21.05 5.88 -25.72
C ASN A 24 19.97 4.79 -25.64
N TYR A 25 19.29 4.61 -24.52
CA TYR A 25 18.16 3.70 -24.43
C TYR A 25 16.98 4.24 -25.25
N ARG A 26 16.43 3.43 -26.14
CA ARG A 26 15.37 3.81 -27.07
C ARG A 26 14.33 2.70 -27.15
N TYR A 27 13.09 3.11 -27.37
CA TYR A 27 11.97 2.24 -27.74
C TYR A 27 11.56 2.47 -29.18
N ARG A 28 11.06 1.44 -29.83
CA ARG A 28 10.36 1.51 -31.10
C ARG A 28 9.12 0.61 -31.06
N LEU A 29 8.18 0.81 -31.96
CA LEU A 29 7.11 -0.16 -32.20
C LEU A 29 7.72 -1.45 -32.71
N THR A 30 7.16 -2.60 -32.29
CA THR A 30 7.48 -3.87 -32.94
C THR A 30 7.00 -3.85 -34.39
N ASP A 31 7.66 -4.58 -35.26
CA ASP A 31 7.27 -4.64 -36.68
C ASP A 31 5.83 -5.17 -36.83
N GLU A 32 5.41 -6.05 -35.95
CA GLU A 32 4.06 -6.60 -35.94
C GLU A 32 3.02 -5.57 -35.52
N MET A 33 3.30 -4.79 -34.47
CA MET A 33 2.42 -3.69 -34.06
C MET A 33 2.37 -2.57 -35.09
N LEU A 34 3.47 -2.28 -35.76
CA LEU A 34 3.52 -1.29 -36.82
C LEU A 34 2.61 -1.70 -38.00
N LYS A 35 2.70 -2.97 -38.45
CA LYS A 35 1.83 -3.54 -39.50
C LYS A 35 0.36 -3.53 -39.10
N LEU A 36 0.07 -3.76 -37.81
CA LEU A 36 -1.29 -3.70 -37.29
C LEU A 36 -1.82 -2.28 -37.36
N ILE A 37 -1.09 -1.27 -36.86
CA ILE A 37 -1.50 0.14 -36.91
C ILE A 37 -1.71 0.62 -38.34
N GLN A 38 -0.82 0.25 -39.28
CA GLN A 38 -0.93 0.60 -40.69
C GLN A 38 -2.18 0.04 -41.38
N SER A 39 -2.80 -0.97 -40.79
CA SER A 39 -4.05 -1.56 -41.31
C SER A 39 -5.31 -0.92 -40.70
N LEU A 40 -5.17 0.01 -39.79
CA LEU A 40 -6.30 0.69 -39.15
C LEU A 40 -7.16 1.40 -40.23
N GLY A 41 -8.47 1.17 -40.19
CA GLY A 41 -9.41 1.72 -41.19
C GLY A 41 -9.47 0.99 -42.51
N THR A 42 -8.80 -0.17 -42.65
CA THR A 42 -8.91 -1.06 -43.83
C THR A 42 -9.73 -2.31 -43.49
N ASP A 43 -10.25 -2.98 -44.51
CA ASP A 43 -11.04 -4.21 -44.35
C ASP A 43 -10.27 -5.36 -43.66
N CYS A 44 -8.96 -5.31 -43.66
CA CYS A 44 -8.14 -6.34 -43.04
C CYS A 44 -7.77 -6.03 -41.56
N TRP A 45 -8.24 -4.92 -40.99
CA TRP A 45 -7.94 -4.55 -39.61
C TRP A 45 -8.38 -5.60 -38.60
N GLU A 46 -9.63 -6.03 -38.64
CA GLU A 46 -10.18 -7.01 -37.68
C GLU A 46 -9.43 -8.35 -37.73
N THR A 47 -9.11 -8.83 -38.93
CA THR A 47 -8.36 -10.07 -39.13
C THR A 47 -6.94 -9.97 -38.54
N LYS A 48 -6.25 -8.86 -38.80
CA LYS A 48 -4.89 -8.65 -38.27
C LYS A 48 -4.91 -8.44 -36.76
N LEU A 49 -5.92 -7.75 -36.22
CA LEU A 49 -6.08 -7.58 -34.77
C LEU A 49 -6.33 -8.92 -34.09
N ALA A 50 -7.18 -9.77 -34.64
CA ALA A 50 -7.42 -11.11 -34.13
C ALA A 50 -6.14 -11.97 -34.13
N SER A 51 -5.39 -11.95 -35.24
CA SER A 51 -4.11 -12.64 -35.36
C SER A 51 -3.09 -12.14 -34.35
N PHE A 52 -2.96 -10.80 -34.17
CA PHE A 52 -2.08 -10.22 -33.17
C PHE A 52 -2.44 -10.66 -31.76
N LYS A 53 -3.73 -10.63 -31.39
CA LYS A 53 -4.20 -11.11 -30.08
C LYS A 53 -3.85 -12.58 -29.86
N THR A 54 -4.09 -13.44 -30.85
CA THR A 54 -3.80 -14.88 -30.76
C THR A 54 -2.31 -15.15 -30.60
N ASN A 55 -1.46 -14.45 -31.35
CA ASN A 55 0.01 -14.62 -31.27
C ASN A 55 0.56 -14.19 -29.89
N HIS A 56 -0.11 -13.27 -29.20
CA HIS A 56 0.32 -12.75 -27.90
C HIS A 56 -0.50 -13.25 -26.72
N GLU A 57 -1.51 -14.10 -26.95
CA GLU A 57 -2.35 -14.66 -25.87
C GLU A 57 -1.53 -15.41 -24.83
N THR A 58 -0.55 -16.21 -25.28
CA THR A 58 0.35 -16.94 -24.39
C THR A 58 1.16 -16.02 -23.47
N LEU A 59 1.56 -14.83 -23.94
CA LEU A 59 2.24 -13.82 -23.13
C LEU A 59 1.30 -13.25 -22.09
N ILE A 60 0.07 -12.90 -22.47
CA ILE A 60 -0.96 -12.39 -21.55
C ILE A 60 -1.24 -13.43 -20.46
N GLN A 61 -1.42 -14.70 -20.82
CA GLN A 61 -1.63 -15.79 -19.87
C GLN A 61 -0.41 -16.03 -18.98
N LEU A 62 0.80 -15.95 -19.53
CA LEU A 62 2.05 -16.08 -18.76
C LEU A 62 2.21 -14.96 -17.74
N TYR A 63 1.83 -13.73 -18.08
CA TYR A 63 1.82 -12.60 -17.15
C TYR A 63 0.74 -12.74 -16.09
N ALA A 64 -0.46 -13.16 -16.48
CA ALA A 64 -1.54 -13.45 -15.56
C ALA A 64 -1.13 -14.55 -14.56
N SER A 65 -0.54 -15.65 -15.03
CA SER A 65 -0.06 -16.74 -14.18
C SER A 65 1.11 -16.35 -13.26
N LYS A 66 2.05 -15.50 -13.74
CA LYS A 66 3.11 -14.92 -12.90
C LYS A 66 2.55 -13.99 -11.83
N ARG A 67 1.50 -13.26 -12.15
CA ARG A 67 0.82 -12.36 -11.21
C ARG A 67 0.12 -13.16 -10.11
N VAL A 68 -0.58 -14.23 -10.47
CA VAL A 68 -1.20 -15.16 -9.52
C VAL A 68 -0.15 -15.84 -8.62
N LYS A 69 0.96 -16.31 -9.17
CA LYS A 69 2.05 -16.96 -8.42
C LYS A 69 2.77 -16.02 -7.44
N ARG A 70 2.60 -14.69 -7.56
CA ARG A 70 3.21 -13.70 -6.67
C ARG A 70 2.24 -13.16 -5.63
N LYS A 71 0.99 -13.58 -5.67
CA LYS A 71 0.02 -13.22 -4.63
C LYS A 71 0.52 -13.70 -3.27
N MET A 72 0.28 -12.90 -2.23
CA MET A 72 0.79 -13.13 -0.89
C MET A 72 -0.39 -13.54 0.01
N PRO A 73 -0.49 -14.81 0.41
CA PRO A 73 -1.55 -15.25 1.32
C PRO A 73 -1.36 -14.60 2.69
N VAL A 74 -2.45 -14.28 3.35
CA VAL A 74 -2.52 -13.70 4.69
C VAL A 74 -3.78 -14.16 5.38
N LYS A 75 -3.74 -14.37 6.70
CA LYS A 75 -4.92 -14.65 7.50
C LYS A 75 -5.33 -13.38 8.25
N ILE A 76 -6.57 -12.93 8.07
CA ILE A 76 -7.13 -11.73 8.69
C ILE A 76 -8.44 -12.12 9.39
N ASN A 77 -8.57 -11.82 10.68
CA ASN A 77 -9.75 -12.17 11.50
C ASN A 77 -10.13 -13.67 11.42
N GLY A 78 -9.13 -14.54 11.21
CA GLY A 78 -9.34 -15.98 11.08
C GLY A 78 -9.70 -16.48 9.68
N GLU A 79 -9.92 -15.60 8.71
CA GLU A 79 -10.23 -15.92 7.31
C GLU A 79 -9.00 -15.78 6.40
N ASP A 80 -8.99 -16.54 5.31
CA ASP A 80 -7.87 -16.55 4.35
C ASP A 80 -8.09 -15.51 3.25
N PHE A 81 -7.16 -14.57 3.15
CA PHE A 81 -7.11 -13.53 2.11
C PHE A 81 -5.81 -13.62 1.32
N THR A 82 -5.72 -12.80 0.28
CA THR A 82 -4.53 -12.79 -0.57
C THR A 82 -4.24 -11.37 -1.06
N PHE A 83 -3.12 -10.80 -0.63
CA PHE A 83 -2.64 -9.52 -1.14
C PHE A 83 -2.10 -9.64 -2.56
N SER A 84 -2.31 -8.57 -3.32
CA SER A 84 -1.61 -8.34 -4.59
C SER A 84 -0.11 -8.13 -4.36
N PRO A 85 0.77 -8.52 -5.32
CA PRO A 85 2.21 -8.35 -5.15
C PRO A 85 2.62 -6.87 -5.13
N GLY A 86 3.54 -6.52 -4.22
CA GLY A 86 4.10 -5.17 -4.10
C GLY A 86 4.65 -4.88 -2.71
N ALA A 87 5.62 -3.97 -2.62
CA ALA A 87 6.26 -3.62 -1.35
C ALA A 87 5.27 -3.03 -0.33
N HIS A 88 4.29 -2.24 -0.80
CA HIS A 88 3.24 -1.67 0.04
C HIS A 88 2.37 -2.77 0.68
N ASN A 89 1.86 -3.70 -0.12
CA ASN A 89 1.07 -4.82 0.37
C ASN A 89 1.91 -5.83 1.21
N GLN A 90 3.21 -5.94 0.92
CA GLN A 90 4.13 -6.70 1.78
C GLN A 90 4.22 -6.08 3.18
N LEU A 91 4.25 -4.76 3.26
CA LEU A 91 4.25 -4.05 4.55
C LEU A 91 2.90 -4.21 5.27
N GLN A 92 1.78 -4.09 4.57
CA GLN A 92 0.46 -4.34 5.16
C GLN A 92 0.32 -5.77 5.69
N LYS A 93 0.84 -6.77 4.94
CA LYS A 93 0.92 -8.16 5.41
C LYS A 93 1.74 -8.26 6.69
N ALA A 94 2.90 -7.62 6.75
CA ALA A 94 3.74 -7.61 7.95
C ALA A 94 3.04 -6.92 9.13
N ILE A 95 2.24 -5.88 8.91
CA ILE A 95 1.43 -5.27 9.97
C ILE A 95 0.44 -6.29 10.55
N ILE A 96 -0.25 -7.05 9.71
CA ILE A 96 -1.21 -8.06 10.17
C ILE A 96 -0.51 -9.22 10.90
N GLU A 97 0.60 -9.73 10.36
CA GLU A 97 1.23 -10.96 10.85
C GLU A 97 2.26 -10.72 11.96
N GLU A 98 2.89 -9.53 12.01
CA GLU A 98 3.99 -9.25 12.92
C GLU A 98 3.66 -8.14 13.93
N PHE A 99 3.11 -6.99 13.47
CA PHE A 99 2.75 -5.87 14.35
C PHE A 99 1.54 -6.21 15.22
N ALA A 100 0.43 -6.66 14.61
CA ALA A 100 -0.82 -6.86 15.33
C ALA A 100 -0.67 -7.85 16.50
N PRO A 101 -0.03 -9.03 16.36
CA PRO A 101 0.16 -9.95 17.48
C PRO A 101 1.02 -9.40 18.63
N ARG A 102 1.93 -8.46 18.35
CA ARG A 102 2.86 -7.89 19.33
C ARG A 102 2.29 -6.70 20.08
N PHE A 103 1.67 -5.77 19.36
CA PHE A 103 1.27 -4.47 19.90
C PHE A 103 -0.24 -4.27 20.04
N ALA A 104 -1.01 -5.08 19.33
CA ALA A 104 -2.48 -5.09 19.37
C ALA A 104 -3.02 -6.54 19.42
N PRO A 105 -2.59 -7.40 20.38
CA PRO A 105 -2.99 -8.80 20.43
C PRO A 105 -4.51 -8.91 20.56
N ASN A 106 -5.09 -9.85 19.80
CA ASN A 106 -6.54 -10.08 19.71
C ASN A 106 -7.35 -8.92 19.12
N SER A 107 -6.71 -7.94 18.47
CA SER A 107 -7.44 -6.90 17.75
C SER A 107 -8.15 -7.48 16.52
N GLU A 108 -9.30 -6.89 16.20
CA GLU A 108 -10.00 -7.10 14.94
C GLU A 108 -9.46 -6.15 13.89
N CYS A 109 -9.15 -6.65 12.70
CA CYS A 109 -8.85 -5.81 11.56
C CYS A 109 -10.16 -5.31 10.95
N LEU A 110 -10.46 -4.02 11.12
CA LEU A 110 -11.68 -3.39 10.59
C LEU A 110 -11.52 -2.94 9.14
N TYR A 111 -10.30 -2.60 8.76
CA TYR A 111 -9.97 -2.18 7.41
C TYR A 111 -8.54 -2.54 7.05
N VAL A 112 -8.36 -3.03 5.85
CA VAL A 112 -7.07 -3.09 5.17
C VAL A 112 -7.28 -2.95 3.67
N GLY A 113 -6.50 -2.06 3.05
CA GLY A 113 -6.51 -1.83 1.62
C GLY A 113 -5.67 -2.84 0.84
N ASP A 114 -5.80 -2.79 -0.49
CA ASP A 114 -4.92 -3.48 -1.43
C ASP A 114 -4.64 -2.55 -2.61
N THR A 115 -3.45 -2.57 -3.15
CA THR A 115 -3.05 -1.68 -4.26
C THR A 115 -3.81 -1.93 -5.56
N ILE A 116 -4.49 -3.06 -5.71
CA ILE A 116 -5.25 -3.43 -6.90
C ILE A 116 -6.75 -3.55 -6.60
N GLU A 117 -7.11 -4.23 -5.51
CA GLU A 117 -8.50 -4.52 -5.15
C GLU A 117 -9.10 -3.46 -4.21
N LYS A 118 -8.38 -2.35 -3.95
CA LYS A 118 -8.71 -1.24 -3.06
C LYS A 118 -9.00 -1.67 -1.62
N ASP A 119 -10.15 -2.25 -1.35
CA ASP A 119 -10.58 -2.68 -0.02
C ASP A 119 -10.49 -4.22 0.05
N LEU A 120 -9.46 -4.75 0.72
CA LEU A 120 -9.32 -6.20 0.94
C LEU A 120 -10.23 -6.66 2.08
N VAL A 121 -10.26 -5.88 3.17
CA VAL A 121 -11.19 -6.05 4.29
C VAL A 121 -11.79 -4.69 4.62
N LYS A 122 -13.11 -4.65 4.83
CA LYS A 122 -13.82 -3.45 5.30
C LYS A 122 -15.06 -3.86 6.09
N ASN A 123 -14.99 -3.76 7.41
CA ASN A 123 -16.13 -3.99 8.29
C ASN A 123 -16.94 -2.70 8.49
N GLU A 124 -17.79 -2.37 7.51
CA GLU A 124 -18.56 -1.11 7.51
C GLU A 124 -19.50 -0.99 8.70
N ASP A 125 -20.09 -2.10 9.14
CA ASP A 125 -21.03 -2.10 10.25
C ASP A 125 -20.33 -1.78 11.57
N LYS A 126 -19.17 -2.40 11.83
CA LYS A 126 -18.38 -2.13 13.03
C LYS A 126 -17.78 -0.72 13.03
N LEU A 127 -17.30 -0.25 11.87
CA LEU A 127 -16.83 1.14 11.73
C LEU A 127 -17.95 2.14 12.05
N ARG A 128 -19.16 1.92 11.54
CA ARG A 128 -20.32 2.77 11.83
C ARG A 128 -20.74 2.70 13.31
N GLU A 129 -20.77 1.49 13.90
CA GLU A 129 -21.03 1.29 15.32
C GLU A 129 -20.07 2.07 16.21
N LEU A 130 -18.79 2.10 15.87
CA LEU A 130 -17.75 2.84 16.58
C LEU A 130 -17.83 4.36 16.39
N GLY A 131 -18.68 4.86 15.50
CA GLY A 131 -18.90 6.29 15.29
C GLY A 131 -18.07 6.91 14.16
N PHE A 132 -17.53 6.10 13.24
CA PHE A 132 -16.87 6.64 12.04
C PHE A 132 -17.89 7.33 11.13
N THR A 133 -17.50 8.47 10.59
CA THR A 133 -18.22 9.20 9.54
C THR A 133 -17.37 9.15 8.28
N ILE A 134 -17.66 8.20 7.39
CA ILE A 134 -16.88 7.98 6.15
C ILE A 134 -17.68 8.52 4.98
N THR A 135 -17.08 9.45 4.24
CA THR A 135 -17.63 10.01 3.00
C THR A 135 -16.93 9.43 1.76
N LEU A 136 -17.47 9.70 0.57
CA LEU A 136 -16.89 9.25 -0.70
C LEU A 136 -15.48 9.82 -0.99
N HIS A 137 -15.11 10.90 -0.31
CA HIS A 137 -13.84 11.59 -0.51
C HIS A 137 -12.79 11.26 0.57
N ASP A 138 -13.20 10.56 1.63
CA ASP A 138 -12.30 10.21 2.72
C ASP A 138 -11.38 9.08 2.31
N LYS A 139 -10.11 9.26 2.63
CA LYS A 139 -9.10 8.24 2.43
C LYS A 139 -8.90 7.49 3.75
N MET A 140 -9.32 6.23 3.77
CA MET A 140 -9.02 5.36 4.92
C MET A 140 -7.51 5.21 5.13
N PRO A 141 -7.04 5.07 6.39
CA PRO A 141 -5.70 4.57 6.66
C PRO A 141 -5.47 3.21 5.99
N ASP A 142 -4.22 2.87 5.71
CA ASP A 142 -3.91 1.61 5.02
C ASP A 142 -4.36 0.38 5.83
N VAL A 143 -4.26 0.46 7.17
CA VAL A 143 -4.78 -0.57 8.08
C VAL A 143 -5.45 0.10 9.28
N VAL A 144 -6.61 -0.42 9.69
CA VAL A 144 -7.31 -0.04 10.93
C VAL A 144 -7.55 -1.29 11.77
N LEU A 145 -6.98 -1.31 12.99
CA LEU A 145 -7.18 -2.38 13.96
C LEU A 145 -7.97 -1.85 15.15
N TYR A 146 -8.87 -2.67 15.68
CA TYR A 146 -9.63 -2.36 16.90
C TYR A 146 -9.34 -3.39 17.98
N LEU A 147 -8.82 -2.93 19.10
CA LEU A 147 -8.61 -3.73 20.31
C LEU A 147 -9.75 -3.46 21.29
N GLU A 148 -10.78 -4.31 21.22
CA GLU A 148 -12.02 -4.13 21.99
C GLU A 148 -11.79 -4.11 23.50
N GLU A 149 -10.94 -5.00 24.02
CA GLU A 149 -10.62 -5.11 25.45
C GLU A 149 -10.16 -3.78 26.08
N LYS A 150 -9.43 -2.97 25.32
CA LYS A 150 -8.91 -1.66 25.77
C LYS A 150 -9.69 -0.50 25.19
N ASN A 151 -10.63 -0.75 24.31
CA ASN A 151 -11.30 0.26 23.49
C ASN A 151 -10.30 1.18 22.77
N TRP A 152 -9.35 0.57 22.04
CA TRP A 152 -8.30 1.27 21.29
C TRP A 152 -8.39 0.99 19.80
N LEU A 153 -8.22 2.05 19.01
CA LEU A 153 -8.11 2.01 17.56
C LEU A 153 -6.68 2.35 17.14
N TYR A 154 -6.11 1.50 16.31
CA TYR A 154 -4.81 1.73 15.67
C TYR A 154 -5.05 2.15 14.23
N PHE A 155 -4.60 3.34 13.87
CA PHE A 155 -4.58 3.88 12.53
C PHE A 155 -3.17 3.76 11.97
N ILE A 156 -2.96 2.91 10.98
CA ILE A 156 -1.62 2.56 10.51
C ILE A 156 -1.45 2.95 9.05
N GLU A 157 -0.44 3.76 8.74
CA GLU A 157 0.00 4.08 7.40
C GLU A 157 1.22 3.25 7.00
N SER A 158 1.14 2.59 5.85
CA SER A 158 2.19 1.72 5.30
C SER A 158 3.07 2.48 4.33
N VAL A 159 4.23 2.94 4.78
CA VAL A 159 5.06 3.86 3.99
C VAL A 159 6.16 3.15 3.23
N THR A 160 6.05 3.18 1.91
CA THR A 160 7.10 2.72 0.99
C THR A 160 7.61 3.84 0.09
N SER A 161 6.77 4.83 -0.23
CA SER A 161 7.12 5.94 -1.12
C SER A 161 6.50 7.29 -0.74
N VAL A 162 5.32 7.29 -0.12
CA VAL A 162 4.58 8.50 0.31
C VAL A 162 3.67 8.16 1.49
N GLY A 163 3.18 9.17 2.17
CA GLY A 163 2.04 9.08 3.07
C GLY A 163 2.33 8.64 4.51
N PRO A 164 3.37 9.17 5.19
CA PRO A 164 3.53 8.94 6.62
C PRO A 164 2.41 9.61 7.43
N MET A 165 2.32 9.26 8.72
CA MET A 165 1.42 9.91 9.67
C MET A 165 1.93 11.32 9.99
N GLU A 166 1.68 12.26 9.06
CA GLU A 166 1.99 13.67 9.19
C GLU A 166 0.82 14.43 9.87
N PRO A 167 1.03 15.65 10.39
CA PRO A 167 -0.03 16.41 11.08
C PRO A 167 -1.32 16.61 10.28
N LYS A 168 -1.20 16.79 8.96
CA LYS A 168 -2.36 16.87 8.07
C LYS A 168 -3.14 15.56 8.04
N ARG A 169 -2.42 14.44 8.00
CA ARG A 169 -3.04 13.10 7.96
C ARG A 169 -3.80 12.78 9.24
N ILE A 170 -3.23 13.13 10.39
CA ILE A 170 -3.92 13.00 11.69
C ILE A 170 -5.22 13.80 11.66
N LYS A 171 -5.19 15.05 11.19
CA LYS A 171 -6.38 15.88 11.09
C LYS A 171 -7.47 15.25 10.23
N GLU A 172 -7.13 14.68 9.08
CA GLU A 172 -8.05 13.96 8.20
C GLU A 172 -8.71 12.77 8.92
N ILE A 173 -7.92 11.98 9.68
CA ILE A 173 -8.42 10.86 10.47
C ILE A 173 -9.30 11.35 11.61
N GLU A 174 -8.93 12.43 12.31
CA GLU A 174 -9.72 13.02 13.38
C GLU A 174 -11.07 13.53 12.89
N GLU A 175 -11.12 14.15 11.71
CA GLU A 175 -12.36 14.59 11.09
C GLU A 175 -13.29 13.39 10.80
N MET A 176 -12.77 12.31 10.26
CA MET A 176 -13.51 11.07 9.97
C MET A 176 -13.95 10.34 11.24
N THR A 177 -13.26 10.53 12.34
CA THR A 177 -13.47 9.83 13.62
C THR A 177 -13.99 10.74 14.73
N THR A 178 -14.65 11.86 14.40
CA THR A 178 -15.19 12.84 15.37
C THR A 178 -16.18 12.20 16.34
N GLY A 179 -16.96 11.20 15.91
CA GLY A 179 -17.92 10.47 16.75
C GLY A 179 -17.33 9.30 17.54
N VAL A 180 -16.06 8.99 17.35
CA VAL A 180 -15.41 7.82 17.95
C VAL A 180 -14.95 8.15 19.37
N THR A 181 -15.32 7.29 20.34
CA THR A 181 -14.94 7.42 21.76
C THR A 181 -13.75 6.55 22.15
N ALA A 182 -13.32 5.64 21.27
CA ALA A 182 -12.15 4.79 21.49
C ALA A 182 -10.85 5.62 21.52
N GLY A 183 -9.88 5.16 22.30
CA GLY A 183 -8.53 5.72 22.27
C GLY A 183 -7.88 5.52 20.90
N LYS A 184 -7.26 6.58 20.36
CA LYS A 184 -6.68 6.57 19.02
C LYS A 184 -5.16 6.48 19.08
N ILE A 185 -4.57 5.56 18.35
CA ILE A 185 -3.14 5.34 18.24
C ILE A 185 -2.75 5.48 16.78
N TYR A 186 -1.85 6.39 16.48
CA TYR A 186 -1.40 6.72 15.13
C TYR A 186 -0.04 6.08 14.87
N VAL A 187 0.06 5.21 13.89
CA VAL A 187 1.27 4.45 13.59
C VAL A 187 1.72 4.69 12.15
N THR A 188 3.01 4.95 11.97
CA THR A 188 3.63 4.86 10.65
C THR A 188 4.48 3.60 10.59
N ALA A 189 4.19 2.72 9.66
CA ALA A 189 4.94 1.50 9.44
C ALA A 189 5.91 1.64 8.25
N PHE A 190 7.10 1.09 8.38
CA PHE A 190 8.14 1.02 7.34
C PHE A 190 8.65 -0.41 7.18
N LEU A 191 9.07 -0.79 5.97
CA LEU A 191 9.74 -2.08 5.77
C LEU A 191 11.12 -2.10 6.43
N ASP A 192 11.88 -1.02 6.27
CA ASP A 192 13.28 -0.92 6.68
C ASP A 192 13.63 0.45 7.26
N PHE A 193 14.74 0.50 7.99
CA PHE A 193 15.25 1.72 8.63
C PHE A 193 15.72 2.79 7.62
N LYS A 194 16.11 2.37 6.42
CA LYS A 194 16.53 3.30 5.36
C LYS A 194 15.33 4.10 4.85
N THR A 195 14.18 3.45 4.71
CA THR A 195 12.93 4.13 4.34
C THR A 195 12.47 5.05 5.44
N PHE A 196 12.48 4.61 6.71
CA PHE A 196 12.17 5.48 7.86
C PHE A 196 12.98 6.78 7.84
N LYS A 197 14.30 6.72 7.66
CA LYS A 197 15.17 7.92 7.61
C LYS A 197 14.73 8.96 6.58
N LYS A 198 14.14 8.55 5.47
CA LYS A 198 13.70 9.48 4.41
C LYS A 198 12.46 10.27 4.80
N PHE A 199 11.65 9.73 5.71
CA PHE A 199 10.36 10.32 6.08
C PHE A 199 10.32 10.80 7.53
N SER A 200 11.40 10.62 8.30
CA SER A 200 11.43 10.94 9.74
C SER A 200 11.11 12.41 10.04
N GLU A 201 11.47 13.33 9.16
CA GLU A 201 11.18 14.77 9.32
C GLU A 201 9.70 15.13 9.10
N MET A 202 8.93 14.25 8.46
CA MET A 202 7.52 14.47 8.14
C MET A 202 6.57 13.92 9.21
N LEU A 203 7.08 13.10 10.11
CA LEU A 203 6.29 12.42 11.13
C LEU A 203 5.76 13.41 12.16
N ALA A 204 4.50 13.25 12.53
CA ALA A 204 3.91 14.04 13.59
C ALA A 204 4.42 13.59 14.97
N TRP A 205 4.48 14.53 15.92
CA TRP A 205 4.61 14.21 17.35
C TRP A 205 3.35 13.49 17.87
N GLU A 206 3.51 12.76 18.95
CA GLU A 206 2.45 11.95 19.58
C GLU A 206 1.95 10.83 18.64
N THR A 207 2.91 10.24 17.90
CA THR A 207 2.68 9.08 17.01
C THR A 207 3.75 8.02 17.21
N GLU A 208 3.45 6.82 16.72
CA GLU A 208 4.30 5.64 16.82
C GLU A 208 4.95 5.32 15.47
N VAL A 209 6.16 4.78 15.51
CA VAL A 209 6.84 4.27 14.32
C VAL A 209 7.21 2.81 14.53
N TRP A 210 6.78 1.97 13.59
CA TRP A 210 7.14 0.55 13.55
C TRP A 210 7.93 0.22 12.29
N ILE A 211 8.96 -0.62 12.44
CA ILE A 211 9.84 -1.03 11.35
C ILE A 211 9.84 -2.56 11.26
N ALA A 212 9.37 -3.09 10.13
CA ALA A 212 9.18 -4.53 9.94
C ALA A 212 10.47 -5.35 10.06
N ASP A 213 11.63 -4.80 9.69
CA ASP A 213 12.94 -5.44 9.88
C ASP A 213 13.33 -5.62 11.36
N ILE A 214 12.67 -4.90 12.29
CA ILE A 214 12.91 -4.94 13.72
C ILE A 214 11.56 -5.05 14.45
N PRO A 215 10.82 -6.15 14.26
CA PRO A 215 9.38 -6.21 14.57
C PRO A 215 9.05 -6.13 16.06
N ASP A 216 10.00 -6.39 16.95
CA ASP A 216 9.77 -6.41 18.39
C ASP A 216 9.90 -5.02 19.05
N HIS A 217 10.26 -3.99 18.29
CA HIS A 217 10.50 -2.65 18.79
C HIS A 217 9.60 -1.61 18.14
N MET A 218 9.28 -0.57 18.91
CA MET A 218 8.54 0.60 18.45
C MET A 218 9.28 1.86 18.84
N ILE A 219 9.28 2.86 17.98
CA ILE A 219 9.82 4.20 18.27
C ILE A 219 8.63 5.06 18.65
N HIS A 220 8.65 5.64 19.83
CA HIS A 220 7.65 6.56 20.32
C HIS A 220 8.11 7.99 20.04
N LEU A 221 7.33 8.74 19.27
CA LEU A 221 7.56 10.16 19.00
C LEU A 221 6.76 11.03 19.97
N ASP A 222 6.64 10.58 21.21
CA ASP A 222 6.02 11.27 22.30
C ASP A 222 7.08 11.80 23.27
N GLY A 223 6.87 12.93 23.81
CA GLY A 223 7.77 13.51 24.76
C GLY A 223 7.23 14.81 25.33
N ASP A 224 7.57 15.07 26.57
CA ASP A 224 7.21 16.33 27.20
C ASP A 224 7.75 17.52 26.41
N LYS A 225 6.91 18.53 26.24
CA LYS A 225 7.38 19.81 25.72
C LYS A 225 8.51 20.34 26.58
N PHE A 226 9.59 20.79 25.94
CA PHE A 226 10.69 21.39 26.68
C PHE A 226 10.25 22.70 27.32
N LEU A 227 10.18 22.72 28.67
CA LEU A 227 9.80 23.88 29.47
C LEU A 227 10.96 24.44 30.31
N GLY A 228 12.19 23.94 30.10
CA GLY A 228 13.39 24.34 30.83
C GLY A 228 14.17 23.14 31.37
N PRO A 229 15.15 23.38 32.25
CA PRO A 229 15.94 22.31 32.86
C PRO A 229 15.07 21.33 33.63
N ARG A 230 15.29 20.02 33.42
CA ARG A 230 14.64 18.99 34.23
C ARG A 230 15.22 18.99 35.63
N ASN A 231 14.42 19.25 36.63
CA ASN A 231 14.79 19.08 38.03
C ASN A 231 14.82 17.58 38.36
N ASN A 232 15.88 17.11 39.03
CA ASN A 232 16.08 15.70 39.40
C ASN A 232 15.02 15.10 40.34
N SER A 233 13.94 15.81 40.63
CA SER A 233 12.88 15.42 41.56
C SER A 233 11.73 14.63 40.93
N ASN A 234 11.79 14.29 39.63
CA ASN A 234 10.76 13.56 38.92
C ASN A 234 11.32 12.31 38.15
N ILE A 235 12.31 11.62 38.73
CA ILE A 235 12.75 10.29 38.30
C ILE A 235 12.34 9.26 39.35
#